data_ceb218333fae43ab75a1e2330b6a7541
#
_entry.id   ceb218333fae43ab75a1e2330b6a7541
#
_cell.length_a   1.000
_cell.length_b   1.000
_cell.length_c   1.000
_cell.angle_alpha   90.00
_cell.angle_beta   90.00
_cell.angle_gamma   90.00
#
_symmetry.space_group_name_H-M   'P 1'
#
loop_
_entity.id
_entity.type
_entity.pdbx_description
1 polymer ?
#
loop_
_entity_poly.entity_id
_entity_poly.type
_entity_poly.pdbx_seq_one_letter_code
_entity_poly.pdbx_strand_id
1 'polypeptide(L)'
;VINYGLCCISLVLSEKGEKFQTLTYTRFKTLGREEGMKVLSKRILNNFNITLKTITHCNENQIGAYRLSSEITPLLSHPDLNFDLTELNDAEEIFSIIDKIKNQIKTSGIRISAHPPEFVSFTSQKEEVINNSIRDLNEHALLFDLFDCPKDYRSPLNIHIRQDGDPEELSQKFISVYNRLNPSVKDRLVLEVNDNKNGTWSIKNLIKYFYERHGI
;
A
#
# COMPACT_ATOMS: atom_id res chain seq x y z
N VAL A 1 -12.45 20.46 -12.55
CA VAL A 1 -13.31 19.26 -12.46
C VAL A 1 -12.99 18.57 -11.14
N ILE A 2 -14.00 18.33 -10.31
CA ILE A 2 -13.86 17.57 -9.06
C ILE A 2 -14.06 16.09 -9.42
N ASN A 3 -13.06 15.26 -9.11
CA ASN A 3 -13.15 13.83 -9.27
C ASN A 3 -13.44 13.16 -7.92
N TYR A 4 -14.40 12.24 -7.91
CA TYR A 4 -14.64 11.40 -6.75
C TYR A 4 -13.61 10.27 -6.69
N GLY A 5 -13.28 9.83 -5.48
CA GLY A 5 -12.40 8.69 -5.22
C GLY A 5 -13.09 7.62 -4.40
N LEU A 6 -12.82 6.36 -4.71
CA LEU A 6 -13.20 5.20 -3.90
C LEU A 6 -12.05 4.83 -2.96
N CYS A 7 -12.37 4.63 -1.68
CA CYS A 7 -11.39 4.24 -0.67
C CYS A 7 -11.51 2.75 -0.37
N CYS A 8 -10.49 1.99 -0.72
CA CYS A 8 -10.23 0.59 -0.39
C CYS A 8 -11.33 -0.40 -0.81
N ILE A 9 -12.54 -0.29 -0.26
CA ILE A 9 -13.59 -1.30 -0.40
C ILE A 9 -14.84 -0.67 -1.02
N SER A 10 -15.34 -1.28 -2.10
CA SER A 10 -16.66 -0.95 -2.66
C SER A 10 -17.76 -1.68 -1.89
N LEU A 11 -18.63 -0.95 -1.22
CA LEU A 11 -19.78 -1.52 -0.52
C LEU A 11 -20.72 -2.24 -1.50
N VAL A 12 -20.92 -1.67 -2.69
CA VAL A 12 -21.76 -2.26 -3.75
C VAL A 12 -21.24 -3.63 -4.18
N LEU A 13 -19.93 -3.80 -4.34
CA LEU A 13 -19.32 -5.08 -4.67
C LEU A 13 -19.37 -6.04 -3.47
N SER A 14 -19.14 -5.54 -2.27
CA SER A 14 -19.19 -6.35 -1.04
C SER A 14 -20.57 -6.95 -0.78
N GLU A 15 -21.66 -6.23 -1.08
CA GLU A 15 -23.03 -6.72 -1.00
C GLU A 15 -23.31 -7.84 -2.00
N LYS A 16 -22.59 -7.88 -3.14
CA LYS A 16 -22.62 -8.95 -4.13
C LYS A 16 -21.71 -10.13 -3.79
N GLY A 17 -21.07 -10.12 -2.60
CA GLY A 17 -20.18 -11.19 -2.16
C GLY A 17 -18.72 -11.01 -2.57
N GLU A 18 -18.38 -9.94 -3.28
CA GLU A 18 -17.00 -9.63 -3.73
C GLU A 18 -16.22 -9.01 -2.56
N LYS A 19 -15.50 -9.85 -1.80
CA LYS A 19 -14.76 -9.43 -0.60
C LYS A 19 -13.30 -9.86 -0.66
N PHE A 20 -12.41 -8.97 -0.26
CA PHE A 20 -11.01 -9.32 -0.04
C PHE A 20 -10.89 -10.44 0.99
N GLN A 21 -9.93 -11.32 0.78
CA GLN A 21 -9.69 -12.48 1.63
C GLN A 21 -8.28 -12.37 2.23
N THR A 22 -8.21 -12.31 3.56
CA THR A 22 -6.97 -12.27 4.31
C THR A 22 -6.56 -13.65 4.83
N LEU A 23 -5.29 -13.84 5.12
CA LEU A 23 -4.76 -15.02 5.78
C LEU A 23 -3.82 -14.56 6.90
N THR A 24 -4.13 -14.93 8.15
CA THR A 24 -3.22 -14.65 9.26
C THR A 24 -2.04 -15.62 9.25
N TYR A 25 -0.87 -15.18 9.69
CA TYR A 25 0.30 -16.04 9.80
C TYR A 25 0.07 -17.23 10.74
N THR A 26 -0.67 -17.02 11.83
CA THR A 26 -1.06 -18.12 12.74
C THR A 26 -1.85 -19.20 12.00
N ARG A 27 -2.82 -18.81 11.18
CA ARG A 27 -3.58 -19.77 10.37
C ARG A 27 -2.71 -20.44 9.32
N PHE A 28 -1.83 -19.71 8.66
CA PHE A 28 -0.86 -20.24 7.70
C PHE A 28 0.00 -21.34 8.36
N LYS A 29 0.57 -21.09 9.55
CA LYS A 29 1.36 -22.08 10.31
C LYS A 29 0.55 -23.34 10.64
N THR A 30 -0.72 -23.19 11.01
CA THR A 30 -1.59 -24.34 11.33
C THR A 30 -1.82 -25.25 10.12
N LEU A 31 -1.87 -24.68 8.91
CA LEU A 31 -2.04 -25.43 7.66
C LEU A 31 -0.75 -26.16 7.23
N GLY A 32 0.40 -25.68 7.69
CA GLY A 32 1.71 -26.08 7.17
C GLY A 32 2.04 -25.35 5.85
N ARG A 33 3.33 -25.32 5.46
CA ARG A 33 3.80 -24.49 4.34
C ARG A 33 3.12 -24.84 3.02
N GLU A 34 3.01 -26.12 2.68
CA GLU A 34 2.46 -26.54 1.37
C GLU A 34 0.99 -26.13 1.22
N GLU A 35 0.13 -26.53 2.17
CA GLU A 35 -1.29 -26.19 2.11
C GLU A 35 -1.52 -24.69 2.36
N GLY A 36 -0.74 -24.08 3.24
CA GLY A 36 -0.75 -22.64 3.47
C GLY A 36 -0.48 -21.83 2.21
N MET A 37 0.49 -22.22 1.39
CA MET A 37 0.79 -21.56 0.10
C MET A 37 -0.33 -21.76 -0.91
N LYS A 38 -0.97 -22.92 -0.98
CA LYS A 38 -2.15 -23.15 -1.86
C LYS A 38 -3.31 -22.22 -1.48
N VAL A 39 -3.61 -22.13 -0.18
CA VAL A 39 -4.68 -21.25 0.32
C VAL A 39 -4.33 -19.79 0.08
N LEU A 40 -3.08 -19.41 0.30
CA LEU A 40 -2.59 -18.04 0.09
C LEU A 40 -2.69 -17.63 -1.39
N SER A 41 -2.25 -18.50 -2.30
CA SER A 41 -2.33 -18.30 -3.75
C SER A 41 -3.77 -18.00 -4.20
N LYS A 42 -4.74 -18.83 -3.79
CA LYS A 42 -6.15 -18.63 -4.12
C LYS A 42 -6.72 -17.32 -3.59
N ARG A 43 -6.32 -16.92 -2.37
CA ARG A 43 -6.78 -15.66 -1.79
C ARG A 43 -6.20 -14.45 -2.51
N ILE A 44 -4.92 -14.50 -2.85
CA ILE A 44 -4.26 -13.44 -3.64
C ILE A 44 -4.90 -13.34 -5.02
N LEU A 45 -5.14 -14.45 -5.71
CA LEU A 45 -5.85 -14.50 -6.99
C LEU A 45 -7.25 -13.86 -6.88
N ASN A 46 -8.03 -14.24 -5.85
CA ASN A 46 -9.33 -13.62 -5.57
C ASN A 46 -9.20 -12.10 -5.38
N ASN A 47 -8.21 -11.66 -4.62
CA ASN A 47 -8.03 -10.25 -4.29
C ASN A 47 -7.63 -9.40 -5.50
N PHE A 48 -6.80 -9.91 -6.40
CA PHE A 48 -6.53 -9.26 -7.69
C PHE A 48 -7.78 -9.19 -8.56
N ASN A 49 -8.62 -10.24 -8.59
CA ASN A 49 -9.91 -10.21 -9.29
C ASN A 49 -10.84 -9.12 -8.73
N ILE A 50 -10.91 -8.99 -7.39
CA ILE A 50 -11.72 -7.94 -6.74
C ILE A 50 -11.16 -6.56 -7.06
N THR A 51 -9.83 -6.40 -7.08
CA THR A 51 -9.18 -5.14 -7.47
C THR A 51 -9.55 -4.76 -8.91
N LEU A 52 -9.50 -5.71 -9.85
CA LEU A 52 -9.93 -5.51 -11.23
C LEU A 52 -11.41 -5.08 -11.31
N LYS A 53 -12.30 -5.80 -10.62
CA LYS A 53 -13.74 -5.48 -10.55
C LYS A 53 -13.97 -4.09 -9.94
N THR A 54 -13.20 -3.72 -8.92
CA THR A 54 -13.31 -2.41 -8.28
C THR A 54 -12.91 -1.29 -9.23
N ILE A 55 -11.81 -1.44 -9.97
CA ILE A 55 -11.38 -0.47 -10.98
C ILE A 55 -12.40 -0.38 -12.12
N THR A 56 -12.93 -1.51 -12.57
CA THR A 56 -14.02 -1.55 -13.57
C THR A 56 -15.24 -0.78 -13.07
N HIS A 57 -15.67 -1.04 -11.83
CA HIS A 57 -16.78 -0.32 -11.20
C HIS A 57 -16.51 1.20 -11.09
N CYS A 58 -15.30 1.60 -10.75
CA CYS A 58 -14.94 3.02 -10.72
C CYS A 58 -15.08 3.65 -12.11
N ASN A 59 -14.58 2.99 -13.15
CA ASN A 59 -14.64 3.48 -14.52
C ASN A 59 -16.08 3.62 -15.03
N GLU A 60 -16.94 2.62 -14.78
CA GLU A 60 -18.35 2.62 -15.16
C GLU A 60 -19.16 3.72 -14.44
N ASN A 61 -18.75 4.13 -13.24
CA ASN A 61 -19.42 5.12 -12.42
C ASN A 61 -18.72 6.49 -12.37
N GLN A 62 -17.77 6.75 -13.27
CA GLN A 62 -17.04 8.01 -13.39
C GLN A 62 -16.29 8.41 -12.09
N ILE A 63 -15.80 7.42 -11.35
CA ILE A 63 -14.96 7.60 -10.18
C ILE A 63 -13.52 7.69 -10.65
N GLY A 64 -12.91 8.87 -10.53
CA GLY A 64 -11.61 9.18 -11.13
C GLY A 64 -10.39 8.78 -10.29
N ALA A 65 -10.58 8.27 -9.08
CA ALA A 65 -9.49 7.84 -8.21
C ALA A 65 -9.86 6.59 -7.41
N TYR A 66 -8.87 5.72 -7.17
CA TYR A 66 -9.03 4.56 -6.30
C TYR A 66 -7.84 4.43 -5.35
N ARG A 67 -8.14 4.32 -4.05
CA ARG A 67 -7.15 3.95 -3.05
C ARG A 67 -7.13 2.43 -2.91
N LEU A 68 -5.98 1.81 -3.21
CA LEU A 68 -5.80 0.36 -3.08
C LEU A 68 -6.06 -0.11 -1.64
N SER A 69 -6.64 -1.29 -1.52
CA SER A 69 -6.69 -1.99 -0.24
C SER A 69 -5.32 -2.58 0.10
N SER A 70 -4.91 -2.51 1.35
CA SER A 70 -3.72 -3.21 1.86
C SER A 70 -3.92 -4.74 1.99
N GLU A 71 -5.12 -5.24 1.67
CA GLU A 71 -5.45 -6.67 1.74
C GLU A 71 -5.21 -7.42 0.43
N ILE A 72 -4.68 -6.76 -0.62
CA ILE A 72 -4.51 -7.40 -1.96
C ILE A 72 -3.58 -8.60 -1.88
N THR A 73 -2.46 -8.48 -1.18
CA THR A 73 -1.40 -9.48 -1.10
C THR A 73 -1.12 -9.89 0.35
N PRO A 74 -2.06 -10.60 1.02
CA PRO A 74 -1.88 -10.99 2.40
C PRO A 74 -0.58 -11.76 2.61
N LEU A 75 0.15 -11.42 3.68
CA LEU A 75 1.42 -12.03 4.09
C LEU A 75 2.62 -11.82 3.15
N LEU A 76 2.52 -11.05 2.06
CA LEU A 76 3.64 -10.84 1.14
C LEU A 76 4.82 -10.13 1.83
N SER A 77 4.54 -9.16 2.71
CA SER A 77 5.56 -8.44 3.51
C SER A 77 5.95 -9.17 4.80
N HIS A 78 5.37 -10.36 5.10
CA HIS A 78 5.61 -11.04 6.36
C HIS A 78 7.06 -11.57 6.46
N PRO A 79 7.83 -11.22 7.51
CA PRO A 79 9.27 -11.52 7.59
C PRO A 79 9.62 -13.01 7.55
N ASP A 80 8.73 -13.86 8.03
CA ASP A 80 8.96 -15.30 8.10
C ASP A 80 8.48 -16.06 6.84
N LEU A 81 7.82 -15.36 5.90
CA LEU A 81 7.33 -15.94 4.66
C LEU A 81 8.05 -15.29 3.47
N ASN A 82 9.27 -15.70 3.23
CA ASN A 82 9.99 -15.19 2.07
C ASN A 82 9.49 -15.92 0.80
N PHE A 83 8.61 -15.28 0.04
CA PHE A 83 8.12 -15.74 -1.26
C PHE A 83 7.82 -14.53 -2.15
N ASP A 84 7.75 -14.73 -3.46
CA ASP A 84 7.22 -13.75 -4.40
C ASP A 84 5.99 -14.28 -5.16
N LEU A 85 5.34 -13.42 -5.93
CA LEU A 85 4.11 -13.80 -6.64
C LEU A 85 4.33 -14.88 -7.71
N THR A 86 5.55 -15.06 -8.21
CA THR A 86 5.89 -16.07 -9.21
C THR A 86 5.94 -17.48 -8.62
N GLU A 87 6.10 -17.60 -7.31
CA GLU A 87 6.13 -18.87 -6.58
C GLU A 87 4.73 -19.41 -6.24
N LEU A 88 3.69 -18.61 -6.47
CA LEU A 88 2.31 -19.00 -6.17
C LEU A 88 1.78 -20.02 -7.17
N ASN A 89 0.90 -20.93 -6.70
CA ASN A 89 0.30 -21.93 -7.56
C ASN A 89 -0.51 -21.34 -8.73
N ASP A 90 -1.15 -20.19 -8.50
CA ASP A 90 -2.01 -19.51 -9.47
C ASP A 90 -1.27 -18.31 -10.12
N ALA A 91 0.07 -18.32 -10.17
CA ALA A 91 0.89 -17.20 -10.62
C ALA A 91 0.50 -16.72 -12.03
N GLU A 92 0.35 -17.64 -13.00
CA GLU A 92 -0.01 -17.28 -14.38
C GLU A 92 -1.35 -16.53 -14.46
N GLU A 93 -2.36 -16.98 -13.71
CA GLU A 93 -3.66 -16.31 -13.65
C GLU A 93 -3.55 -14.94 -12.96
N ILE A 94 -2.78 -14.86 -11.88
CA ILE A 94 -2.53 -13.61 -11.15
C ILE A 94 -1.91 -12.58 -12.09
N PHE A 95 -0.85 -12.93 -12.83
CA PHE A 95 -0.20 -12.01 -13.75
C PHE A 95 -1.10 -11.64 -14.93
N SER A 96 -1.93 -12.56 -15.44
CA SER A 96 -2.94 -12.24 -16.44
C SER A 96 -3.95 -11.18 -15.93
N ILE A 97 -4.35 -11.24 -14.65
CA ILE A 97 -5.25 -10.24 -14.06
C ILE A 97 -4.51 -8.91 -13.84
N ILE A 98 -3.25 -8.95 -13.40
CA ILE A 98 -2.40 -7.76 -13.27
C ILE A 98 -2.31 -7.00 -14.60
N ASP A 99 -2.12 -7.70 -15.71
CA ASP A 99 -2.09 -7.09 -17.04
C ASP A 99 -3.44 -6.43 -17.42
N LYS A 100 -4.56 -7.04 -17.04
CA LYS A 100 -5.89 -6.44 -17.23
C LYS A 100 -6.06 -5.19 -16.39
N ILE A 101 -5.62 -5.20 -15.12
CA ILE A 101 -5.63 -4.03 -14.23
C ILE A 101 -4.80 -2.90 -14.83
N LYS A 102 -3.56 -3.18 -15.21
CA LYS A 102 -2.65 -2.25 -15.87
C LYS A 102 -3.29 -1.60 -17.10
N ASN A 103 -3.90 -2.42 -17.96
CA ASN A 103 -4.57 -1.91 -19.16
C ASN A 103 -5.78 -1.02 -18.81
N GLN A 104 -6.58 -1.38 -17.82
CA GLN A 104 -7.71 -0.55 -17.38
C GLN A 104 -7.26 0.77 -16.78
N ILE A 105 -6.23 0.78 -15.94
CA ILE A 105 -5.65 2.03 -15.39
C ILE A 105 -5.17 2.93 -16.53
N LYS A 106 -4.43 2.37 -17.47
CA LYS A 106 -3.90 3.12 -18.62
C LYS A 106 -4.99 3.72 -19.51
N THR A 107 -6.05 2.96 -19.79
CA THR A 107 -7.12 3.39 -20.72
C THR A 107 -8.10 4.36 -20.07
N SER A 108 -8.41 4.20 -18.80
CA SER A 108 -9.34 5.07 -18.07
C SER A 108 -8.69 6.34 -17.50
N GLY A 109 -7.37 6.29 -17.25
CA GLY A 109 -6.67 7.37 -16.56
C GLY A 109 -7.02 7.48 -15.06
N ILE A 110 -7.64 6.43 -14.47
CA ILE A 110 -7.96 6.44 -13.05
C ILE A 110 -6.69 6.61 -12.20
N ARG A 111 -6.74 7.52 -11.23
CA ARG A 111 -5.62 7.76 -10.32
C ARG A 111 -5.59 6.70 -9.23
N ILE A 112 -4.46 6.02 -9.09
CA ILE A 112 -4.25 5.01 -8.04
C ILE A 112 -3.43 5.62 -6.90
N SER A 113 -3.84 5.33 -5.66
CA SER A 113 -3.13 5.72 -4.44
C SER A 113 -3.14 4.58 -3.43
N ALA A 114 -2.27 4.64 -2.42
CA ALA A 114 -2.33 3.74 -1.28
C ALA A 114 -2.07 4.51 0.02
N HIS A 115 -2.61 3.98 1.09
CA HIS A 115 -2.36 4.44 2.45
C HIS A 115 -2.05 3.20 3.29
N PRO A 116 -0.76 2.92 3.52
CA PRO A 116 -0.32 1.80 4.33
C PRO A 116 -0.96 1.79 5.72
N PRO A 117 -1.02 0.62 6.36
CA PRO A 117 -1.64 0.50 7.68
C PRO A 117 -0.99 1.39 8.74
N GLU A 118 -1.76 1.66 9.78
CA GLU A 118 -1.37 2.59 10.87
C GLU A 118 -0.11 2.20 11.65
N PHE A 119 0.33 0.95 11.57
CA PHE A 119 1.55 0.50 12.24
C PHE A 119 2.85 0.88 11.51
N VAL A 120 2.77 1.42 10.29
CA VAL A 120 3.95 1.95 9.58
C VAL A 120 4.52 3.14 10.36
N SER A 121 5.75 2.99 10.85
CA SER A 121 6.40 4.01 11.67
C SER A 121 7.91 4.03 11.45
N PHE A 122 8.43 5.17 10.98
CA PHE A 122 9.86 5.42 10.82
C PHE A 122 10.51 6.01 12.07
N THR A 123 9.70 6.48 13.01
CA THR A 123 10.18 7.08 14.26
C THR A 123 10.16 6.13 15.46
N SER A 124 9.79 4.85 15.23
CA SER A 124 9.77 3.82 16.29
C SER A 124 11.15 3.62 16.92
N GLN A 125 11.18 3.35 18.24
CA GLN A 125 12.39 2.96 18.95
C GLN A 125 12.78 1.50 18.70
N LYS A 126 11.88 0.71 18.11
CA LYS A 126 12.10 -0.71 17.82
C LYS A 126 12.49 -0.90 16.37
N GLU A 127 13.70 -1.39 16.12
CA GLU A 127 14.21 -1.64 14.76
C GLU A 127 13.34 -2.65 14.00
N GLU A 128 12.75 -3.62 14.68
CA GLU A 128 11.81 -4.58 14.08
C GLU A 128 10.59 -3.87 13.47
N VAL A 129 10.03 -2.86 14.16
CA VAL A 129 8.90 -2.07 13.66
C VAL A 129 9.31 -1.29 12.41
N ILE A 130 10.51 -0.71 12.42
CA ILE A 130 11.06 0.02 11.26
C ILE A 130 11.22 -0.93 10.06
N ASN A 131 11.80 -2.11 10.28
CA ASN A 131 12.02 -3.09 9.22
C ASN A 131 10.69 -3.65 8.65
N ASN A 132 9.69 -3.86 9.50
CA ASN A 132 8.34 -4.24 9.06
C ASN A 132 7.70 -3.12 8.24
N SER A 133 7.85 -1.86 8.66
CA SER A 133 7.36 -0.69 7.93
C SER A 133 7.98 -0.57 6.53
N ILE A 134 9.28 -0.80 6.42
CA ILE A 134 10.00 -0.79 5.13
C ILE A 134 9.47 -1.91 4.22
N ARG A 135 9.25 -3.13 4.76
CA ARG A 135 8.70 -4.26 3.98
C ARG A 135 7.30 -3.96 3.47
N ASP A 136 6.44 -3.43 4.33
CA ASP A 136 5.06 -3.07 3.97
C ASP A 136 5.02 -2.00 2.86
N LEU A 137 5.85 -0.97 2.96
CA LEU A 137 5.96 0.05 1.90
C LEU A 137 6.52 -0.51 0.59
N ASN A 138 7.49 -1.43 0.66
CA ASN A 138 8.01 -2.11 -0.53
C ASN A 138 6.94 -2.97 -1.21
N GLU A 139 6.05 -3.62 -0.45
CA GLU A 139 4.90 -4.36 -0.99
C GLU A 139 3.94 -3.43 -1.74
N HIS A 140 3.57 -2.29 -1.15
CA HIS A 140 2.72 -1.30 -1.81
C HIS A 140 3.37 -0.72 -3.09
N ALA A 141 4.67 -0.43 -3.03
CA ALA A 141 5.41 0.04 -4.21
C ALA A 141 5.49 -1.02 -5.31
N LEU A 142 5.64 -2.30 -4.95
CA LEU A 142 5.58 -3.42 -5.90
C LEU A 142 4.23 -3.47 -6.62
N LEU A 143 3.10 -3.32 -5.91
CA LEU A 143 1.79 -3.28 -6.54
C LEU A 143 1.66 -2.13 -7.54
N PHE A 144 2.17 -0.94 -7.20
CA PHE A 144 2.20 0.18 -8.15
C PHE A 144 3.07 -0.10 -9.38
N ASP A 145 4.23 -0.72 -9.18
CA ASP A 145 5.13 -1.08 -10.29
C ASP A 145 4.50 -2.16 -11.19
N LEU A 146 3.83 -3.16 -10.61
CA LEU A 146 3.09 -4.18 -11.35
C LEU A 146 1.93 -3.59 -12.17
N PHE A 147 1.28 -2.54 -11.66
CA PHE A 147 0.19 -1.85 -12.35
C PHE A 147 0.67 -0.75 -13.32
N ASP A 148 1.99 -0.57 -13.47
CA ASP A 148 2.60 0.46 -14.30
C ASP A 148 2.16 1.89 -13.91
N CYS A 149 1.94 2.10 -12.60
CA CYS A 149 1.57 3.40 -12.06
C CYS A 149 2.76 4.38 -12.07
N PRO A 150 2.54 5.70 -12.27
CA PRO A 150 3.60 6.70 -12.21
C PRO A 150 4.46 6.60 -10.95
N LYS A 151 5.78 6.86 -11.11
CA LYS A 151 6.74 6.92 -10.00
C LYS A 151 6.88 8.35 -9.50
N ASP A 152 5.78 8.92 -9.03
CA ASP A 152 5.72 10.27 -8.50
C ASP A 152 4.42 10.49 -7.68
N TYR A 153 4.17 11.73 -7.27
CA TYR A 153 2.99 12.15 -6.48
C TYR A 153 1.63 11.81 -7.13
N ARG A 154 1.58 11.42 -8.40
CA ARG A 154 0.34 10.98 -9.06
C ARG A 154 -0.11 9.61 -8.58
N SER A 155 0.82 8.82 -8.06
CA SER A 155 0.51 7.53 -7.41
C SER A 155 1.08 7.51 -5.99
N PRO A 156 0.51 8.27 -5.05
CA PRO A 156 1.10 8.51 -3.75
C PRO A 156 0.96 7.30 -2.81
N LEU A 157 2.02 7.07 -2.04
CA LEU A 157 2.03 6.30 -0.81
C LEU A 157 1.93 7.26 0.36
N ASN A 158 0.73 7.43 0.92
CA ASN A 158 0.49 8.36 2.02
C ASN A 158 0.82 7.72 3.36
N ILE A 159 1.67 8.35 4.16
CA ILE A 159 1.93 7.93 5.53
C ILE A 159 1.84 9.11 6.50
N HIS A 160 1.51 8.82 7.76
CA HIS A 160 1.58 9.77 8.86
C HIS A 160 2.85 9.58 9.68
N ILE A 161 3.35 10.68 10.26
CA ILE A 161 4.30 10.60 11.36
C ILE A 161 3.49 10.70 12.65
N ARG A 162 3.30 9.55 13.32
CA ARG A 162 2.36 9.46 14.45
C ARG A 162 2.95 9.87 15.79
N GLN A 163 4.28 9.77 15.93
CA GLN A 163 4.94 10.05 17.18
C GLN A 163 5.03 11.55 17.42
N ASP A 164 4.52 12.01 18.56
CA ASP A 164 4.73 13.36 19.07
C ASP A 164 6.04 13.44 19.85
N GLY A 165 6.69 14.61 19.80
CA GLY A 165 7.96 14.84 20.49
C GLY A 165 8.73 16.03 19.89
N ASP A 166 10.04 16.05 20.07
CA ASP A 166 10.89 17.04 19.42
C ASP A 166 10.90 16.82 17.90
N PRO A 167 10.38 17.76 17.11
CA PRO A 167 10.30 17.60 15.67
C PRO A 167 11.68 17.53 14.99
N GLU A 168 12.72 18.12 15.58
CA GLU A 168 14.09 18.04 15.05
C GLU A 168 14.63 16.61 15.17
N GLU A 169 14.55 16.01 16.36
CA GLU A 169 15.01 14.64 16.61
C GLU A 169 14.24 13.63 15.79
N LEU A 170 12.89 13.74 15.78
CA LEU A 170 12.02 12.81 15.05
C LEU A 170 12.21 12.90 13.53
N SER A 171 12.43 14.12 12.99
CA SER A 171 12.68 14.27 11.55
C SER A 171 14.03 13.66 11.14
N GLN A 172 15.08 13.85 11.92
CA GLN A 172 16.39 13.22 11.65
C GLN A 172 16.28 11.69 11.64
N LYS A 173 15.54 11.13 12.61
CA LYS A 173 15.28 9.70 12.65
C LYS A 173 14.50 9.22 11.45
N PHE A 174 13.43 9.92 11.09
CA PHE A 174 12.64 9.63 9.90
C PHE A 174 13.52 9.61 8.63
N ILE A 175 14.35 10.63 8.43
CA ILE A 175 15.26 10.74 7.28
C ILE A 175 16.26 9.58 7.24
N SER A 176 16.78 9.15 8.39
CA SER A 176 17.69 8.00 8.46
C SER A 176 17.03 6.73 7.92
N VAL A 177 15.74 6.51 8.22
CA VAL A 177 14.95 5.37 7.71
C VAL A 177 14.55 5.58 6.24
N TYR A 178 14.12 6.79 5.87
CA TYR A 178 13.81 7.15 4.48
C TYR A 178 14.96 6.83 3.53
N ASN A 179 16.20 7.07 3.94
CA ASN A 179 17.38 6.77 3.14
C ASN A 179 17.57 5.27 2.84
N ARG A 180 16.97 4.40 3.67
CA ARG A 180 17.00 2.93 3.50
C ARG A 180 15.93 2.41 2.53
N LEU A 181 14.95 3.24 2.15
CA LEU A 181 13.86 2.85 1.27
C LEU A 181 14.37 2.64 -0.17
N ASN A 182 13.69 1.75 -0.89
CA ASN A 182 13.95 1.63 -2.32
C ASN A 182 13.48 2.86 -3.12
N PRO A 183 14.02 3.11 -4.31
CA PRO A 183 13.65 4.27 -5.13
C PRO A 183 12.14 4.34 -5.42
N SER A 184 11.50 3.20 -5.70
CA SER A 184 10.09 3.14 -6.05
C SER A 184 9.17 3.61 -4.91
N VAL A 185 9.58 3.39 -3.64
CA VAL A 185 8.89 3.96 -2.46
C VAL A 185 9.17 5.45 -2.34
N LYS A 186 10.45 5.86 -2.43
CA LYS A 186 10.86 7.27 -2.27
C LYS A 186 10.16 8.20 -3.24
N ASP A 187 10.08 7.79 -4.51
CA ASP A 187 9.49 8.58 -5.57
C ASP A 187 7.98 8.83 -5.37
N ARG A 188 7.31 8.01 -4.55
CA ARG A 188 5.86 8.06 -4.31
C ARG A 188 5.47 8.46 -2.90
N LEU A 189 6.42 8.53 -1.97
CA LEU A 189 6.11 8.78 -0.56
C LEU A 189 5.56 10.19 -0.36
N VAL A 190 4.43 10.28 0.32
CA VAL A 190 3.78 11.54 0.67
C VAL A 190 3.52 11.56 2.17
N LEU A 191 3.94 12.64 2.82
CA LEU A 191 3.66 12.86 4.23
C LEU A 191 2.30 13.54 4.40
N GLU A 192 1.41 12.90 5.13
CA GLU A 192 0.09 13.41 5.45
C GLU A 192 0.07 14.00 6.87
N VAL A 193 -0.58 15.16 7.03
CA VAL A 193 -0.74 15.78 8.35
C VAL A 193 -1.57 14.90 9.27
N ASN A 194 -1.26 14.92 10.56
CA ASN A 194 -2.10 14.29 11.56
C ASN A 194 -3.37 15.11 11.82
N ASP A 195 -4.50 14.44 12.01
CA ASP A 195 -5.77 15.09 12.37
C ASP A 195 -5.77 15.68 13.79
N ASN A 196 -4.71 15.42 14.55
CA ASN A 196 -4.54 15.97 15.91
C ASN A 196 -4.13 17.44 15.84
N LYS A 197 -5.03 18.35 16.22
CA LYS A 197 -4.80 19.81 16.21
C LYS A 197 -3.60 20.25 17.04
N ASN A 198 -3.21 19.48 18.05
CA ASN A 198 -2.11 19.77 18.97
C ASN A 198 -0.88 18.88 18.71
N GLY A 199 -0.91 18.06 17.65
CA GLY A 199 0.20 17.17 17.31
C GLY A 199 1.42 17.91 16.77
N THR A 200 2.59 17.29 16.92
CA THR A 200 3.88 17.80 16.42
C THR A 200 3.84 18.07 14.91
N TRP A 201 3.13 17.24 14.14
CA TRP A 201 3.21 17.22 12.68
C TRP A 201 2.09 18.03 12.00
N SER A 202 2.11 19.34 12.28
CA SER A 202 1.34 20.32 11.51
C SER A 202 1.95 20.54 10.12
N ILE A 203 1.17 21.10 9.18
CA ILE A 203 1.67 21.50 7.84
C ILE A 203 2.97 22.35 7.97
N LYS A 204 3.00 23.30 8.92
CA LYS A 204 4.16 24.15 9.16
C LYS A 204 5.41 23.33 9.48
N ASN A 205 5.28 22.33 10.37
CA ASN A 205 6.42 21.49 10.76
C ASN A 205 6.81 20.51 9.65
N LEU A 206 5.86 19.95 8.90
CA LEU A 206 6.19 19.13 7.75
C LEU A 206 6.99 19.93 6.70
N ILE A 207 6.55 21.15 6.37
CA ILE A 207 7.30 22.01 5.45
C ILE A 207 8.70 22.29 5.99
N LYS A 208 8.81 22.76 7.24
CA LYS A 208 10.09 23.17 7.85
C LYS A 208 11.11 22.04 7.94
N TYR A 209 10.68 20.84 8.36
CA TYR A 209 11.60 19.74 8.72
C TYR A 209 11.80 18.74 7.57
N PHE A 210 10.91 18.70 6.58
CA PHE A 210 11.03 17.77 5.44
C PHE A 210 11.20 18.50 4.12
N TYR A 211 10.24 19.33 3.70
CA TYR A 211 10.31 19.96 2.40
C TYR A 211 11.48 20.92 2.26
N GLU A 212 11.65 21.88 3.16
CA GLU A 212 12.72 22.89 3.09
C GLU A 212 14.13 22.29 3.25
N ARG A 213 14.27 21.20 4.00
CA ARG A 213 15.55 20.60 4.30
C ARG A 213 15.95 19.44 3.39
N HIS A 214 14.98 18.70 2.89
CA HIS A 214 15.22 17.43 2.21
C HIS A 214 14.45 17.29 0.88
N GLY A 215 13.55 18.21 0.57
CA GLY A 215 12.75 18.19 -0.65
C GLY A 215 11.69 17.07 -0.68
N ILE A 216 11.26 16.59 0.52
CA ILE A 216 10.30 15.49 0.68
C ILE A 216 8.93 16.05 1.05
#